data_af07e8782e72ed38bd43eae864cdc577
#
_entry.id   af07e8782e72ed38bd43eae864cdc577
#
_cell.length_a   1.000
_cell.length_b   1.000
_cell.length_c   1.000
_cell.angle_alpha   90.00
_cell.angle_beta   90.00
_cell.angle_gamma   90.00
#
_symmetry.space_group_name_H-M   'P 1'
#
loop_
_entity.id
_entity.type
_entity.pdbx_description
1 polymer ?
#
loop_
_entity_poly.entity_id
_entity_poly.type
_entity_poly.pdbx_seq_one_letter_code
_entity_poly.pdbx_strand_id
1 'polypeptide(L)'
;IGTEINFEFVFGSEEYPQYNCTSFNDVFGFFLSGPGIVGKKNLALVPGTNIPVTINTINNGVPGPGGNILNCTSPGPGSPFTAYYINNSGSTTIEFNGLTTTLLATQTVQSCQIYTIKLAISDVSDSALDSGVFIKSNSFSSEVVTLDITSDPVFPACPTNSATFTANVTNGVPPIVYSWYLNNSSVGTDNSTLTLNNLHNGDKIFCIINSFADCSGNKVISNEITVTFLPYTYETLNVAICQGQSYVFNGITYTTSTNAPLDTLPNPPGCDKIVNLHLVVNPSIQATMAPIGPFCIGDTPPSLP
;
A
#
# COMPACT_ATOMS: atom_id res chain seq x y z
N ILE A 1 1.59 2.68 -22.71
CA ILE A 1 2.92 2.50 -22.08
C ILE A 1 3.02 3.50 -20.96
N GLY A 2 3.38 3.05 -19.73
CA GLY A 2 3.68 3.90 -18.58
C GLY A 2 4.97 4.70 -18.77
N THR A 3 5.63 5.01 -17.66
CA THR A 3 6.86 5.82 -17.65
C THR A 3 8.13 4.99 -17.78
N GLU A 4 8.02 3.66 -17.74
CA GLU A 4 9.15 2.74 -17.80
C GLU A 4 8.82 1.51 -18.67
N ILE A 5 9.82 1.00 -19.37
CA ILE A 5 9.79 -0.27 -20.08
C ILE A 5 10.78 -1.20 -19.39
N ASN A 6 10.30 -2.40 -19.03
CA ASN A 6 11.08 -3.45 -18.37
C ASN A 6 10.93 -4.77 -19.09
N PHE A 7 11.99 -5.57 -19.11
CA PHE A 7 11.93 -7.00 -19.38
C PHE A 7 13.10 -7.75 -18.74
N GLU A 8 12.88 -9.02 -18.41
CA GLU A 8 13.91 -9.89 -17.86
C GLU A 8 14.38 -10.88 -18.94
N PHE A 9 15.70 -11.10 -19.00
CA PHE A 9 16.31 -12.01 -19.96
C PHE A 9 17.50 -12.78 -19.38
N VAL A 10 17.86 -13.88 -20.04
CA VAL A 10 19.07 -14.67 -19.82
C VAL A 10 19.77 -14.79 -21.17
N PHE A 11 21.07 -14.49 -21.23
CA PHE A 11 21.92 -14.75 -22.38
C PHE A 11 22.67 -16.05 -22.13
N GLY A 12 22.75 -16.92 -23.12
CA GLY A 12 23.47 -18.18 -23.11
C GLY A 12 24.33 -18.38 -24.34
N SER A 13 25.42 -19.11 -24.20
CA SER A 13 26.30 -19.43 -25.30
C SER A 13 27.01 -20.78 -25.10
N GLU A 14 27.25 -21.46 -26.20
CA GLU A 14 28.09 -22.64 -26.27
C GLU A 14 29.59 -22.30 -26.15
N GLU A 15 29.98 -21.05 -26.41
CA GLU A 15 31.36 -20.58 -26.33
C GLU A 15 31.91 -20.54 -24.90
N TYR A 16 31.05 -20.54 -23.91
CA TYR A 16 31.47 -20.63 -22.51
C TYR A 16 31.97 -22.02 -22.14
N PRO A 17 32.97 -22.18 -21.26
CA PRO A 17 33.96 -21.17 -20.85
C PRO A 17 35.15 -21.15 -21.79
N GLN A 18 35.14 -21.97 -22.85
CA GLN A 18 36.28 -22.30 -23.70
C GLN A 18 36.84 -21.08 -24.44
N TYR A 19 35.97 -20.18 -24.86
CA TYR A 19 36.33 -18.97 -25.61
C TYR A 19 36.27 -17.69 -24.82
N ASN A 20 36.22 -17.79 -23.47
CA ASN A 20 36.30 -16.61 -22.63
C ASN A 20 37.54 -15.77 -22.93
N CYS A 21 37.38 -14.46 -22.98
CA CYS A 21 38.48 -13.50 -23.21
C CYS A 21 39.20 -13.69 -24.54
N THR A 22 38.51 -14.22 -25.55
CA THR A 22 39.02 -14.36 -26.94
C THR A 22 38.41 -13.32 -27.88
N SER A 23 38.64 -13.43 -29.17
CA SER A 23 37.96 -12.66 -30.22
C SER A 23 36.57 -13.19 -30.54
N PHE A 24 36.22 -14.40 -30.14
CA PHE A 24 34.89 -14.99 -30.25
C PHE A 24 34.04 -14.44 -29.08
N ASN A 25 33.36 -13.34 -29.34
CA ASN A 25 32.71 -12.55 -28.32
C ASN A 25 31.26 -12.25 -28.71
N ASP A 26 30.47 -13.29 -28.76
CA ASP A 26 29.06 -13.17 -29.09
C ASP A 26 28.33 -12.17 -28.20
N VAL A 27 27.38 -11.49 -28.80
CA VAL A 27 26.72 -10.35 -28.20
C VAL A 27 25.21 -10.36 -28.44
N PHE A 28 24.52 -9.96 -27.41
CA PHE A 28 23.08 -9.63 -27.48
C PHE A 28 22.87 -8.14 -27.30
N GLY A 29 21.98 -7.58 -28.11
CA GLY A 29 21.56 -6.21 -28.01
C GLY A 29 20.04 -6.09 -27.97
N PHE A 30 19.54 -5.29 -27.03
CA PHE A 30 18.16 -4.86 -26.95
C PHE A 30 18.09 -3.35 -27.19
N PHE A 31 17.82 -2.96 -28.41
CA PHE A 31 17.87 -1.58 -28.83
C PHE A 31 16.47 -0.94 -28.76
N LEU A 32 16.37 0.13 -27.98
CA LEU A 32 15.18 0.97 -27.87
C LEU A 32 15.42 2.29 -28.61
N SER A 33 14.41 2.75 -29.36
CA SER A 33 14.39 4.08 -29.97
C SER A 33 12.99 4.68 -29.92
N GLY A 34 12.92 6.00 -29.81
CA GLY A 34 11.67 6.76 -29.72
C GLY A 34 11.86 8.10 -29.04
N PRO A 35 10.77 8.81 -28.74
CA PRO A 35 10.81 10.13 -28.11
C PRO A 35 11.62 10.14 -26.80
N GLY A 36 12.48 11.15 -26.64
CA GLY A 36 13.37 11.27 -25.49
C GLY A 36 14.62 10.40 -25.52
N ILE A 37 14.81 9.55 -26.55
CA ILE A 37 15.99 8.69 -26.74
C ILE A 37 16.78 9.18 -27.96
N VAL A 38 18.04 9.53 -27.73
CA VAL A 38 18.94 9.93 -28.82
C VAL A 38 19.41 8.70 -29.59
N GLY A 39 18.99 8.56 -30.84
CA GLY A 39 19.34 7.44 -31.71
C GLY A 39 18.72 6.11 -31.25
N LYS A 40 19.57 5.10 -31.03
CA LYS A 40 19.20 3.77 -30.53
C LYS A 40 19.99 3.49 -29.26
N LYS A 41 19.32 3.20 -28.16
CA LYS A 41 19.96 2.86 -26.88
C LYS A 41 19.91 1.35 -26.66
N ASN A 42 21.07 0.72 -26.44
CA ASN A 42 21.12 -0.67 -26.00
C ASN A 42 20.73 -0.77 -24.53
N LEU A 43 19.81 -1.65 -24.18
CA LEU A 43 19.36 -1.93 -22.82
C LEU A 43 19.88 -3.27 -22.29
N ALA A 44 20.48 -4.12 -23.16
CA ALA A 44 21.13 -5.35 -22.74
C ALA A 44 22.52 -5.04 -22.14
N LEU A 45 22.49 -4.49 -20.93
CA LEU A 45 23.68 -4.05 -20.21
C LEU A 45 23.88 -4.86 -18.94
N VAL A 46 25.13 -4.99 -18.53
CA VAL A 46 25.47 -5.54 -17.20
C VAL A 46 24.88 -4.62 -16.13
N PRO A 47 24.17 -5.16 -15.13
CA PRO A 47 23.46 -4.36 -14.12
C PRO A 47 24.36 -3.31 -13.46
N GLY A 48 23.86 -2.07 -13.38
CA GLY A 48 24.57 -0.94 -12.77
C GLY A 48 25.69 -0.34 -13.62
N THR A 49 25.82 -0.75 -14.91
CA THR A 49 26.87 -0.28 -15.82
C THR A 49 26.32 0.17 -17.16
N ASN A 50 27.20 0.72 -18.02
CA ASN A 50 26.93 0.96 -19.43
C ASN A 50 27.61 -0.09 -20.35
N ILE A 51 28.05 -1.21 -19.79
CA ILE A 51 28.79 -2.25 -20.48
C ILE A 51 27.81 -3.26 -21.08
N PRO A 52 27.84 -3.55 -22.39
CA PRO A 52 26.97 -4.53 -23.02
C PRO A 52 27.18 -5.95 -22.49
N VAL A 53 26.15 -6.75 -22.50
CA VAL A 53 26.21 -8.19 -22.21
C VAL A 53 26.82 -8.91 -23.40
N THR A 54 27.97 -9.54 -23.19
CA THR A 54 28.74 -10.35 -24.16
C THR A 54 29.46 -11.47 -23.43
N ILE A 55 30.04 -12.43 -24.18
CA ILE A 55 30.90 -13.50 -23.62
C ILE A 55 32.02 -12.92 -22.75
N ASN A 56 32.68 -11.87 -23.24
CA ASN A 56 33.83 -11.30 -22.55
C ASN A 56 33.47 -10.43 -21.34
N THR A 57 32.22 -9.96 -21.26
CA THR A 57 31.81 -9.09 -20.14
C THR A 57 31.18 -9.85 -18.98
N ILE A 58 30.55 -11.02 -19.23
CA ILE A 58 30.02 -11.90 -18.19
C ILE A 58 30.57 -13.31 -18.42
N ASN A 59 31.47 -13.79 -17.59
CA ASN A 59 32.04 -15.12 -17.63
C ASN A 59 32.65 -15.50 -16.26
N ASN A 60 33.34 -16.65 -16.18
CA ASN A 60 33.94 -17.13 -14.92
C ASN A 60 35.24 -16.40 -14.49
N GLY A 61 35.67 -15.38 -15.21
CA GLY A 61 36.91 -14.62 -14.92
C GLY A 61 38.22 -15.30 -15.37
N VAL A 62 38.13 -16.46 -16.00
CA VAL A 62 39.30 -17.22 -16.45
C VAL A 62 39.34 -17.23 -17.98
N PRO A 63 40.40 -16.74 -18.62
CA PRO A 63 40.58 -16.83 -20.08
C PRO A 63 40.58 -18.29 -20.54
N GLY A 64 39.88 -18.56 -21.63
CA GLY A 64 39.95 -19.85 -22.29
C GLY A 64 41.25 -20.05 -23.05
N PRO A 65 41.44 -21.23 -23.67
CA PRO A 65 42.61 -21.51 -24.49
C PRO A 65 42.82 -20.44 -25.60
N GLY A 66 43.98 -19.80 -25.59
CA GLY A 66 44.30 -18.69 -26.51
C GLY A 66 43.67 -17.34 -26.17
N GLY A 67 42.95 -17.27 -25.03
CA GLY A 67 42.34 -16.04 -24.55
C GLY A 67 43.36 -15.11 -23.87
N ASN A 68 43.05 -13.83 -23.87
CA ASN A 68 43.82 -12.79 -23.18
C ASN A 68 42.86 -12.03 -22.23
N ILE A 69 43.25 -11.97 -20.98
CA ILE A 69 42.45 -11.29 -19.92
C ILE A 69 42.11 -9.84 -20.29
N LEU A 70 42.94 -9.18 -21.09
CA LEU A 70 42.67 -7.82 -21.55
C LEU A 70 41.38 -7.73 -22.40
N ASN A 71 41.02 -8.79 -23.16
CA ASN A 71 39.75 -8.81 -23.89
C ASN A 71 38.55 -8.80 -22.96
N CYS A 72 38.69 -9.32 -21.73
CA CYS A 72 37.64 -9.30 -20.74
C CYS A 72 37.66 -8.02 -19.88
N THR A 73 38.77 -7.40 -19.66
CA THR A 73 38.90 -6.22 -18.76
C THR A 73 38.76 -4.89 -19.51
N SER A 74 39.09 -4.87 -20.82
CA SER A 74 39.01 -3.65 -21.64
C SER A 74 37.57 -3.08 -21.83
N PRO A 75 36.47 -3.86 -21.78
CA PRO A 75 35.13 -3.29 -21.89
C PRO A 75 34.80 -2.28 -20.79
N GLY A 76 35.42 -2.39 -19.61
CA GLY A 76 35.26 -1.39 -18.58
C GLY A 76 35.52 -1.90 -17.15
N PRO A 77 35.49 -1.00 -16.17
CA PRO A 77 35.76 -1.33 -14.77
C PRO A 77 34.83 -2.43 -14.24
N GLY A 78 35.40 -3.42 -13.58
CA GLY A 78 34.69 -4.56 -12.99
C GLY A 78 34.46 -5.73 -13.94
N SER A 79 34.68 -5.57 -15.25
CA SER A 79 34.61 -6.66 -16.23
C SER A 79 35.86 -7.60 -16.08
N PRO A 80 35.64 -8.94 -16.21
CA PRO A 80 34.40 -9.65 -16.39
C PRO A 80 33.59 -9.77 -15.08
N PHE A 81 32.26 -9.68 -15.21
CA PHE A 81 31.35 -9.69 -14.06
C PHE A 81 30.94 -11.13 -13.70
N THR A 82 31.78 -11.80 -12.93
CA THR A 82 31.63 -13.22 -12.59
C THR A 82 30.39 -13.53 -11.75
N ALA A 83 29.86 -12.56 -11.00
CA ALA A 83 28.67 -12.71 -10.19
C ALA A 83 27.39 -12.97 -11.02
N TYR A 84 27.41 -12.59 -12.28
CA TYR A 84 26.27 -12.81 -13.20
C TYR A 84 26.45 -14.03 -14.10
N TYR A 85 27.52 -14.79 -13.96
CA TYR A 85 27.79 -15.99 -14.76
C TYR A 85 27.33 -17.26 -14.05
N ILE A 86 26.71 -18.16 -14.82
CA ILE A 86 26.32 -19.51 -14.41
C ILE A 86 27.00 -20.51 -15.34
N ASN A 87 27.84 -21.40 -14.75
CA ASN A 87 28.40 -22.51 -15.50
C ASN A 87 27.31 -23.56 -15.74
N ASN A 88 27.09 -23.91 -16.99
CA ASN A 88 26.14 -24.94 -17.41
C ASN A 88 26.81 -26.08 -18.20
N SER A 89 28.14 -26.16 -18.17
CA SER A 89 28.89 -27.22 -18.86
C SER A 89 28.46 -28.61 -18.38
N GLY A 90 28.08 -29.46 -19.31
CA GLY A 90 27.59 -30.80 -19.04
C GLY A 90 26.11 -30.87 -18.65
N SER A 91 25.35 -29.79 -18.74
CA SER A 91 23.89 -29.83 -18.63
C SER A 91 23.27 -30.63 -19.81
N THR A 92 22.17 -31.31 -19.48
CA THR A 92 21.37 -32.07 -20.47
C THR A 92 20.07 -31.36 -20.85
N THR A 93 19.82 -30.18 -20.26
CA THR A 93 18.54 -29.48 -20.44
C THR A 93 18.56 -28.45 -21.55
N ILE A 94 19.69 -27.76 -21.72
CA ILE A 94 19.96 -26.83 -22.83
C ILE A 94 21.41 -26.96 -23.27
N GLU A 95 21.68 -26.66 -24.52
CA GLU A 95 22.97 -26.88 -25.16
C GLU A 95 24.07 -25.90 -24.71
N PHE A 96 23.68 -24.70 -24.28
CA PHE A 96 24.63 -23.64 -23.90
C PHE A 96 25.48 -24.03 -22.71
N ASN A 97 26.81 -23.95 -22.86
CA ASN A 97 27.79 -24.30 -21.83
C ASN A 97 27.84 -23.30 -20.67
N GLY A 98 27.36 -22.10 -20.89
CA GLY A 98 27.24 -21.08 -19.86
C GLY A 98 26.09 -20.13 -20.11
N LEU A 99 25.61 -19.53 -19.03
CA LEU A 99 24.45 -18.63 -19.01
C LEU A 99 24.76 -17.41 -18.14
N THR A 100 24.03 -16.33 -18.38
CA THR A 100 23.92 -15.29 -17.35
C THR A 100 22.88 -15.67 -16.30
N THR A 101 22.95 -15.07 -15.12
CA THR A 101 21.78 -14.96 -14.26
C THR A 101 20.67 -14.21 -14.99
N THR A 102 19.46 -14.20 -14.43
CA THR A 102 18.40 -13.34 -14.97
C THR A 102 18.81 -11.88 -14.84
N LEU A 103 18.85 -11.18 -15.97
CA LEU A 103 19.19 -9.75 -16.05
C LEU A 103 17.94 -8.94 -16.36
N LEU A 104 17.88 -7.72 -15.82
CA LEU A 104 16.79 -6.78 -16.06
C LEU A 104 17.23 -5.68 -17.02
N ALA A 105 16.55 -5.57 -18.15
CA ALA A 105 16.66 -4.42 -19.03
C ALA A 105 15.56 -3.42 -18.66
N THR A 106 15.94 -2.18 -18.40
CA THR A 106 15.00 -1.14 -17.99
C THR A 106 15.33 0.20 -18.65
N GLN A 107 14.30 0.98 -18.97
CA GLN A 107 14.44 2.33 -19.51
C GLN A 107 13.24 3.19 -19.18
N THR A 108 13.49 4.36 -18.61
CA THR A 108 12.48 5.42 -18.49
C THR A 108 12.09 5.92 -19.86
N VAL A 109 10.80 6.04 -20.11
CA VAL A 109 10.21 6.46 -21.38
C VAL A 109 9.17 7.55 -21.14
N GLN A 110 8.79 8.27 -22.18
CA GLN A 110 7.68 9.22 -22.14
C GLN A 110 6.37 8.44 -22.30
N SER A 111 5.43 8.66 -21.37
CA SER A 111 4.10 8.06 -21.48
C SER A 111 3.43 8.42 -22.79
N CYS A 112 2.57 7.52 -23.27
CA CYS A 112 1.73 7.75 -24.46
C CYS A 112 2.50 7.94 -25.77
N GLN A 113 3.77 7.58 -25.79
CA GLN A 113 4.58 7.64 -27.01
C GLN A 113 4.80 6.24 -27.61
N ILE A 114 5.11 6.23 -28.88
CA ILE A 114 5.43 4.99 -29.62
C ILE A 114 6.95 4.79 -29.60
N TYR A 115 7.37 3.61 -29.18
CA TYR A 115 8.77 3.19 -29.17
C TYR A 115 8.98 2.00 -30.07
N THR A 116 10.13 1.97 -30.70
CA THR A 116 10.56 0.83 -31.52
C THR A 116 11.61 0.03 -30.75
N ILE A 117 11.38 -1.28 -30.65
CA ILE A 117 12.27 -2.23 -29.99
C ILE A 117 12.87 -3.12 -31.07
N LYS A 118 14.19 -3.33 -31.03
CA LYS A 118 14.92 -4.26 -31.87
C LYS A 118 15.77 -5.17 -31.01
N LEU A 119 15.48 -6.46 -31.04
CA LEU A 119 16.33 -7.52 -30.53
C LEU A 119 17.33 -7.93 -31.61
N ALA A 120 18.58 -8.08 -31.23
CA ALA A 120 19.64 -8.55 -32.13
C ALA A 120 20.62 -9.43 -31.35
N ILE A 121 20.96 -10.57 -31.93
CA ILE A 121 22.03 -11.45 -31.48
C ILE A 121 23.00 -11.59 -32.64
N SER A 122 24.29 -11.72 -32.33
CA SER A 122 25.31 -11.85 -33.36
C SER A 122 26.47 -12.72 -32.86
N ASP A 123 26.83 -13.68 -33.71
CA ASP A 123 28.10 -14.38 -33.58
C ASP A 123 29.21 -13.44 -34.03
N VAL A 124 30.36 -13.52 -33.38
CA VAL A 124 31.50 -12.68 -33.61
C VAL A 124 32.72 -13.56 -33.91
N SER A 125 33.32 -13.34 -35.08
CA SER A 125 34.53 -14.00 -35.61
C SER A 125 34.30 -15.30 -36.39
N ASP A 126 33.33 -16.10 -36.09
CA ASP A 126 32.94 -17.27 -36.88
C ASP A 126 31.41 -17.52 -36.82
N SER A 127 30.96 -18.71 -37.18
CA SER A 127 29.57 -19.15 -37.18
C SER A 127 29.45 -20.60 -36.68
N ALA A 128 30.29 -21.00 -35.73
CA ALA A 128 30.44 -22.41 -35.37
C ALA A 128 29.73 -22.82 -34.08
N LEU A 129 29.58 -21.93 -33.13
CA LEU A 129 28.92 -22.17 -31.86
C LEU A 129 27.78 -21.17 -31.66
N ASP A 130 26.67 -21.66 -31.15
CA ASP A 130 25.45 -20.86 -31.05
C ASP A 130 25.38 -20.07 -29.76
N SER A 131 24.77 -18.90 -29.87
CA SER A 131 24.35 -18.08 -28.71
C SER A 131 22.85 -17.83 -28.75
N GLY A 132 22.23 -17.70 -27.58
CA GLY A 132 20.79 -17.53 -27.47
C GLY A 132 20.37 -16.60 -26.35
N VAL A 133 19.14 -16.09 -26.48
CA VAL A 133 18.52 -15.26 -25.44
C VAL A 133 17.16 -15.82 -25.08
N PHE A 134 16.95 -16.01 -23.80
CA PHE A 134 15.67 -16.38 -23.23
C PHE A 134 15.02 -15.16 -22.59
N ILE A 135 13.84 -14.80 -23.06
CA ILE A 135 13.05 -13.72 -22.47
C ILE A 135 12.02 -14.36 -21.54
N LYS A 136 12.00 -13.91 -20.29
CA LYS A 136 11.04 -14.41 -19.31
C LYS A 136 9.63 -14.07 -19.72
N SER A 137 8.76 -15.08 -19.72
CA SER A 137 7.35 -14.89 -20.02
C SER A 137 6.73 -13.82 -19.11
N ASN A 138 5.91 -12.95 -19.69
CA ASN A 138 5.23 -11.83 -19.00
C ASN A 138 6.16 -10.81 -18.32
N SER A 139 7.48 -10.83 -18.58
CA SER A 139 8.39 -9.83 -18.03
C SER A 139 8.40 -8.52 -18.82
N PHE A 140 7.96 -8.54 -20.08
CA PHE A 140 7.80 -7.32 -20.84
C PHE A 140 6.61 -6.54 -20.30
N SER A 141 6.90 -5.56 -19.48
CA SER A 141 5.91 -4.78 -18.75
C SER A 141 6.18 -3.28 -18.87
N SER A 142 5.12 -2.55 -18.65
CA SER A 142 5.16 -1.12 -18.47
C SER A 142 4.35 -0.82 -17.21
N GLU A 143 4.84 0.03 -16.35
CA GLU A 143 4.13 0.38 -15.12
C GLU A 143 2.76 0.97 -15.42
N VAL A 144 1.75 0.48 -14.73
CA VAL A 144 0.38 0.95 -14.83
C VAL A 144 0.12 1.96 -13.72
N VAL A 145 -0.60 3.03 -14.05
CA VAL A 145 -1.09 3.96 -13.03
C VAL A 145 -2.15 3.27 -12.19
N THR A 146 -1.95 3.27 -10.88
CA THR A 146 -2.95 2.81 -9.93
C THR A 146 -3.38 3.93 -8.99
N LEU A 147 -4.59 3.82 -8.49
CA LEU A 147 -5.18 4.75 -7.55
C LEU A 147 -5.91 3.98 -6.46
N ASP A 148 -5.53 4.23 -5.22
CA ASP A 148 -6.23 3.74 -4.03
C ASP A 148 -6.61 4.91 -3.15
N ILE A 149 -7.74 4.80 -2.43
CA ILE A 149 -8.11 5.79 -1.41
C ILE A 149 -8.10 5.17 -0.03
N THR A 150 -7.70 5.97 0.94
CA THR A 150 -7.74 5.68 2.37
C THR A 150 -8.59 6.70 3.09
N SER A 151 -9.04 6.41 4.32
CA SER A 151 -9.84 7.32 5.13
C SER A 151 -9.30 7.45 6.54
N ASP A 152 -9.50 8.63 7.13
CA ASP A 152 -9.31 8.90 8.54
C ASP A 152 -10.59 9.56 9.08
N PRO A 153 -11.31 8.88 9.99
CA PRO A 153 -11.04 7.55 10.53
C PRO A 153 -11.21 6.41 9.50
N VAL A 154 -10.55 5.28 9.75
CA VAL A 154 -10.73 4.05 8.97
C VAL A 154 -12.07 3.42 9.35
N PHE A 155 -12.93 3.14 8.38
CA PHE A 155 -14.22 2.51 8.61
C PHE A 155 -14.13 0.97 8.70
N PRO A 156 -14.94 0.33 9.57
CA PRO A 156 -15.98 0.91 10.44
C PRO A 156 -15.39 1.73 11.61
N ALA A 157 -15.96 2.91 11.87
CA ALA A 157 -15.51 3.87 12.86
C ALA A 157 -16.62 4.29 13.81
N CYS A 158 -16.27 4.93 14.91
CA CYS A 158 -17.26 5.62 15.75
C CYS A 158 -17.83 6.85 15.00
N PRO A 159 -19.08 7.23 15.27
CA PRO A 159 -19.65 8.43 14.66
C PRO A 159 -18.75 9.64 14.88
N THR A 160 -18.42 10.32 13.81
CA THR A 160 -17.60 11.54 13.81
C THR A 160 -18.28 12.62 12.98
N ASN A 161 -17.95 13.88 13.27
CA ASN A 161 -18.49 15.00 12.52
C ASN A 161 -17.88 15.15 11.13
N SER A 162 -16.67 14.59 10.94
CA SER A 162 -15.95 14.69 9.66
C SER A 162 -15.06 13.46 9.44
N ALA A 163 -14.82 13.14 8.17
CA ALA A 163 -13.79 12.19 7.76
C ALA A 163 -13.00 12.76 6.58
N THR A 164 -11.71 12.46 6.54
CA THR A 164 -10.81 12.86 5.47
C THR A 164 -10.42 11.63 4.64
N PHE A 165 -10.55 11.74 3.32
CA PHE A 165 -10.17 10.73 2.35
C PHE A 165 -8.92 11.19 1.62
N THR A 166 -7.95 10.30 1.43
CA THR A 166 -6.68 10.58 0.76
C THR A 166 -6.52 9.67 -0.45
N ALA A 167 -6.26 10.26 -1.60
CA ALA A 167 -5.96 9.56 -2.85
C ALA A 167 -4.46 9.28 -2.95
N ASN A 168 -4.09 7.99 -3.02
CA ASN A 168 -2.74 7.50 -3.16
C ASN A 168 -2.53 7.03 -4.61
N VAL A 169 -1.77 7.78 -5.38
CA VAL A 169 -1.48 7.49 -6.78
C VAL A 169 -0.10 6.88 -6.90
N THR A 170 0.01 5.73 -7.58
CA THR A 170 1.29 5.10 -7.93
C THR A 170 1.50 5.21 -9.44
N ASN A 171 2.73 5.53 -9.87
CA ASN A 171 3.13 5.67 -11.27
C ASN A 171 2.35 6.74 -12.06
N GLY A 172 1.69 7.68 -11.35
CA GLY A 172 1.01 8.79 -11.98
C GLY A 172 1.98 9.86 -12.49
N VAL A 173 1.71 10.41 -13.67
CA VAL A 173 2.51 11.50 -14.28
C VAL A 173 1.76 12.82 -14.10
N PRO A 174 2.35 13.82 -13.44
CA PRO A 174 1.75 15.15 -13.33
C PRO A 174 1.55 15.84 -14.69
N PRO A 175 0.55 16.74 -14.80
CA PRO A 175 -0.45 17.06 -13.80
C PRO A 175 -1.48 15.93 -13.63
N ILE A 176 -1.84 15.64 -12.36
CA ILE A 176 -2.89 14.70 -12.02
C ILE A 176 -4.11 15.52 -11.60
N VAL A 177 -5.26 15.23 -12.19
CA VAL A 177 -6.53 15.90 -11.88
C VAL A 177 -7.40 14.92 -11.10
N TYR A 178 -7.84 15.32 -9.91
CA TYR A 178 -8.65 14.52 -9.00
C TYR A 178 -10.12 14.90 -9.13
N SER A 179 -10.98 13.90 -9.19
CA SER A 179 -12.44 14.06 -9.17
C SER A 179 -13.02 13.11 -8.14
N TRP A 180 -13.57 13.65 -7.07
CA TRP A 180 -14.15 12.90 -5.97
C TRP A 180 -15.65 12.74 -6.14
N TYR A 181 -16.16 11.61 -5.65
CA TYR A 181 -17.57 11.26 -5.71
C TYR A 181 -18.08 10.75 -4.37
N LEU A 182 -19.26 11.24 -4.00
CA LEU A 182 -20.06 10.75 -2.89
C LEU A 182 -21.39 10.24 -3.47
N ASN A 183 -21.69 8.96 -3.30
CA ASN A 183 -22.91 8.32 -3.84
C ASN A 183 -23.12 8.62 -5.35
N ASN A 184 -22.04 8.53 -6.13
CA ASN A 184 -21.98 8.85 -7.57
C ASN A 184 -22.19 10.34 -7.94
N SER A 185 -22.33 11.22 -6.97
CA SER A 185 -22.38 12.68 -7.20
C SER A 185 -21.00 13.28 -7.01
N SER A 186 -20.57 14.15 -7.95
CA SER A 186 -19.26 14.82 -7.83
C SER A 186 -19.24 15.75 -6.63
N VAL A 187 -18.18 15.69 -5.84
CA VAL A 187 -17.97 16.49 -4.63
C VAL A 187 -16.53 17.00 -4.54
N GLY A 188 -16.33 18.05 -3.76
CA GLY A 188 -14.99 18.60 -3.51
C GLY A 188 -14.37 19.35 -4.70
N THR A 189 -13.07 19.48 -4.66
CA THR A 189 -12.24 20.20 -5.64
C THR A 189 -11.10 19.28 -6.12
N ASP A 190 -10.36 19.72 -7.14
CA ASP A 190 -9.16 19.05 -7.63
C ASP A 190 -8.04 19.05 -6.58
N ASN A 191 -8.08 18.07 -5.69
CA ASN A 191 -7.09 17.89 -4.62
C ASN A 191 -6.94 16.38 -4.31
N SER A 192 -5.74 15.97 -3.91
CA SER A 192 -5.46 14.61 -3.48
C SER A 192 -6.15 14.22 -2.16
N THR A 193 -6.73 15.18 -1.45
CA THR A 193 -7.49 14.95 -0.22
C THR A 193 -8.88 15.55 -0.30
N LEU A 194 -9.85 14.87 0.32
CA LEU A 194 -11.25 15.31 0.44
C LEU A 194 -11.70 15.16 1.89
N THR A 195 -12.16 16.24 2.51
CA THR A 195 -12.81 16.19 3.84
C THR A 195 -14.31 16.37 3.67
N LEU A 196 -15.07 15.42 4.21
CA LEU A 196 -16.53 15.45 4.20
C LEU A 196 -17.10 15.49 5.61
N ASN A 197 -18.17 16.27 5.78
CA ASN A 197 -18.92 16.36 7.02
C ASN A 197 -20.32 15.72 6.85
N ASN A 198 -20.95 15.38 7.98
CA ASN A 198 -22.32 14.84 8.00
C ASN A 198 -22.50 13.56 7.16
N LEU A 199 -21.53 12.67 7.19
CA LEU A 199 -21.61 11.37 6.55
C LEU A 199 -22.65 10.46 7.24
N HIS A 200 -23.27 9.58 6.47
CA HIS A 200 -24.25 8.61 6.94
C HIS A 200 -23.78 7.17 6.67
N ASN A 201 -24.33 6.23 7.42
CA ASN A 201 -24.10 4.81 7.14
C ASN A 201 -24.54 4.46 5.70
N GLY A 202 -23.65 3.79 4.98
CA GLY A 202 -23.88 3.39 3.60
C GLY A 202 -23.41 4.40 2.55
N ASP A 203 -22.95 5.59 2.95
CA ASP A 203 -22.32 6.54 2.02
C ASP A 203 -21.09 5.90 1.37
N LYS A 204 -20.96 6.08 0.05
CA LYS A 204 -19.93 5.49 -0.78
C LYS A 204 -19.06 6.57 -1.38
N ILE A 205 -17.77 6.48 -1.14
CA ILE A 205 -16.77 7.44 -1.59
C ILE A 205 -15.77 6.75 -2.50
N PHE A 206 -15.50 7.36 -3.65
CA PHE A 206 -14.42 6.98 -4.53
C PHE A 206 -13.82 8.21 -5.23
N CYS A 207 -12.63 8.04 -5.77
CA CYS A 207 -11.92 9.05 -6.54
C CYS A 207 -11.66 8.55 -7.96
N ILE A 208 -11.72 9.46 -8.91
CA ILE A 208 -11.28 9.24 -10.29
C ILE A 208 -10.15 10.22 -10.57
N ILE A 209 -9.06 9.74 -11.17
CA ILE A 209 -8.00 10.62 -11.67
C ILE A 209 -7.91 10.57 -13.19
N ASN A 210 -7.51 11.71 -13.77
CA ASN A 210 -6.92 11.76 -15.09
C ASN A 210 -5.42 11.97 -14.90
N SER A 211 -4.61 11.10 -15.50
CA SER A 211 -3.15 11.21 -15.50
C SER A 211 -2.65 11.12 -16.94
N PHE A 212 -1.64 11.89 -17.28
CA PHE A 212 -0.99 11.82 -18.61
C PHE A 212 -0.29 10.48 -18.88
N ALA A 213 -0.17 9.59 -17.85
CA ALA A 213 0.37 8.25 -18.06
C ALA A 213 -0.62 7.29 -18.75
N ASP A 214 -1.90 7.62 -18.81
CA ASP A 214 -2.90 6.81 -19.51
C ASP A 214 -3.16 7.34 -20.92
N CYS A 215 -2.57 6.65 -21.89
CA CYS A 215 -2.67 6.99 -23.32
C CYS A 215 -4.05 6.78 -23.93
N SER A 216 -4.91 6.04 -23.27
CA SER A 216 -6.25 5.77 -23.77
C SER A 216 -7.24 6.86 -23.38
N GLY A 217 -6.83 7.83 -22.56
CA GLY A 217 -7.72 8.80 -21.92
C GLY A 217 -8.66 8.14 -20.92
N ASN A 218 -8.37 6.91 -20.52
CA ASN A 218 -9.14 6.19 -19.53
C ASN A 218 -8.90 6.80 -18.15
N LYS A 219 -9.99 6.94 -17.45
CA LYS A 219 -9.97 7.39 -16.06
C LYS A 219 -9.54 6.24 -15.17
N VAL A 220 -8.59 6.47 -14.28
CA VAL A 220 -8.25 5.51 -13.24
C VAL A 220 -9.18 5.73 -12.07
N ILE A 221 -9.90 4.68 -11.69
CA ILE A 221 -10.89 4.71 -10.61
C ILE A 221 -10.29 4.00 -9.40
N SER A 222 -10.46 4.59 -8.22
CA SER A 222 -10.02 4.01 -6.96
C SER A 222 -10.89 2.84 -6.51
N ASN A 223 -10.48 2.16 -5.43
CA ASN A 223 -11.40 1.41 -4.58
C ASN A 223 -12.54 2.32 -4.08
N GLU A 224 -13.64 1.71 -3.66
CA GLU A 224 -14.77 2.39 -3.01
C GLU A 224 -14.68 2.19 -1.49
N ILE A 225 -14.78 3.26 -0.71
CA ILE A 225 -14.94 3.19 0.74
C ILE A 225 -16.40 3.38 1.06
N THR A 226 -16.97 2.41 1.79
CA THR A 226 -18.33 2.53 2.33
C THR A 226 -18.25 2.98 3.79
N VAL A 227 -18.88 4.09 4.11
CA VAL A 227 -18.98 4.61 5.47
C VAL A 227 -19.82 3.66 6.32
N THR A 228 -19.26 3.24 7.43
CA THR A 228 -19.95 2.40 8.41
C THR A 228 -19.62 2.91 9.80
N PHE A 229 -20.64 3.38 10.53
CA PHE A 229 -20.49 3.79 11.89
C PHE A 229 -20.88 2.67 12.86
N LEU A 230 -20.03 2.44 13.84
CA LEU A 230 -20.33 1.56 14.96
C LEU A 230 -21.40 2.21 15.85
N PRO A 231 -22.35 1.44 16.37
CA PRO A 231 -23.36 2.01 17.25
C PRO A 231 -22.76 2.42 18.62
N TYR A 232 -23.28 3.49 19.20
CA TYR A 232 -23.06 3.78 20.61
C TYR A 232 -23.71 2.71 21.47
N THR A 233 -23.11 2.41 22.62
CA THR A 233 -23.76 1.63 23.66
C THR A 233 -24.41 2.58 24.66
N TYR A 234 -25.60 2.18 25.17
CA TYR A 234 -26.37 2.98 26.11
C TYR A 234 -26.53 2.21 27.40
N GLU A 235 -26.39 2.90 28.53
CA GLU A 235 -26.65 2.36 29.89
C GLU A 235 -27.47 3.35 30.70
N THR A 236 -28.38 2.82 31.54
CA THR A 236 -29.05 3.62 32.53
C THR A 236 -28.47 3.30 33.90
N LEU A 237 -27.85 4.30 34.52
CA LEU A 237 -27.33 4.22 35.88
C LEU A 237 -28.44 4.60 36.84
N ASN A 238 -28.99 3.60 37.53
CA ASN A 238 -30.04 3.81 38.52
C ASN A 238 -29.40 4.04 39.91
N VAL A 239 -29.63 5.21 40.49
CA VAL A 239 -29.10 5.61 41.78
C VAL A 239 -30.25 6.07 42.66
N ALA A 240 -30.26 5.63 43.94
CA ALA A 240 -31.20 6.11 44.96
C ALA A 240 -30.43 6.69 46.13
N ILE A 241 -30.79 7.90 46.53
CA ILE A 241 -30.24 8.57 47.72
C ILE A 241 -31.37 9.02 48.63
N CYS A 242 -31.06 9.32 49.89
CA CYS A 242 -32.02 9.88 50.84
C CYS A 242 -32.07 11.41 50.74
N GLN A 243 -33.18 12.00 51.10
CA GLN A 243 -33.31 13.44 51.22
C GLN A 243 -32.20 14.04 52.12
N GLY A 244 -31.55 15.10 51.60
CA GLY A 244 -30.40 15.74 52.23
C GLY A 244 -29.04 15.17 51.83
N GLN A 245 -28.99 14.08 51.05
CA GLN A 245 -27.79 13.56 50.41
C GLN A 245 -27.60 14.16 49.03
N SER A 246 -26.41 14.01 48.49
CA SER A 246 -26.07 14.42 47.12
C SER A 246 -25.37 13.29 46.39
N TYR A 247 -25.49 13.29 45.05
CA TYR A 247 -24.81 12.39 44.14
C TYR A 247 -24.06 13.19 43.08
N VAL A 248 -22.80 12.84 42.83
CA VAL A 248 -21.99 13.51 41.79
C VAL A 248 -21.98 12.63 40.55
N PHE A 249 -22.41 13.19 39.39
CA PHE A 249 -22.39 12.55 38.10
C PHE A 249 -21.85 13.54 37.05
N ASN A 250 -20.86 13.13 36.30
CA ASN A 250 -20.15 13.97 35.30
C ASN A 250 -19.71 15.33 35.89
N GLY A 251 -19.14 15.32 37.09
CA GLY A 251 -18.68 16.52 37.81
C GLY A 251 -19.78 17.44 38.30
N ILE A 252 -21.06 17.13 38.09
CA ILE A 252 -22.21 17.90 38.53
C ILE A 252 -22.82 17.22 39.80
N THR A 253 -23.13 18.03 40.80
CA THR A 253 -23.77 17.55 42.05
C THR A 253 -25.28 17.65 41.95
N TYR A 254 -25.96 16.54 42.15
CA TYR A 254 -27.42 16.42 42.14
C TYR A 254 -27.94 16.17 43.56
N THR A 255 -28.98 16.92 43.95
CA THR A 255 -29.66 16.80 45.23
C THR A 255 -31.15 16.52 45.11
N THR A 256 -31.64 16.47 43.88
CA THR A 256 -33.05 16.21 43.52
C THR A 256 -33.13 15.08 42.49
N SER A 257 -34.27 14.38 42.51
CA SER A 257 -34.53 13.32 41.51
C SER A 257 -34.43 13.86 40.08
N THR A 258 -33.76 13.12 39.26
CA THR A 258 -33.59 13.44 37.82
C THR A 258 -33.44 12.17 36.99
N ASN A 259 -33.78 12.23 35.70
CA ASN A 259 -33.63 11.12 34.72
C ASN A 259 -33.09 11.57 33.37
N ALA A 260 -32.49 12.77 33.30
CA ALA A 260 -32.08 13.37 32.03
C ALA A 260 -30.56 13.62 31.87
N PRO A 261 -29.71 13.62 32.92
CA PRO A 261 -28.29 13.86 32.71
C PRO A 261 -27.64 12.72 31.94
N LEU A 262 -26.81 13.07 30.91
CA LEU A 262 -26.04 12.15 30.12
C LEU A 262 -24.55 12.35 30.41
N ASP A 263 -23.79 11.28 30.38
CA ASP A 263 -22.35 11.27 30.36
C ASP A 263 -21.84 10.35 29.26
N THR A 264 -20.65 10.65 28.75
CA THR A 264 -20.00 9.85 27.69
C THR A 264 -18.72 9.24 28.30
N LEU A 265 -18.71 7.92 28.43
CA LEU A 265 -17.59 7.17 29.01
C LEU A 265 -16.85 6.42 27.92
N PRO A 266 -15.49 6.47 27.90
CA PRO A 266 -14.68 5.67 27.00
C PRO A 266 -15.01 4.17 27.13
N ASN A 267 -15.17 3.49 26.00
CA ASN A 267 -15.50 2.05 25.94
C ASN A 267 -14.64 1.30 24.89
N PRO A 268 -13.31 1.31 25.00
CA PRO A 268 -12.47 0.58 24.08
C PRO A 268 -12.68 -0.95 24.21
N PRO A 269 -12.73 -1.72 23.07
CA PRO A 269 -12.41 -1.28 21.70
C PRO A 269 -13.61 -0.71 20.91
N GLY A 270 -14.76 -0.50 21.52
CA GLY A 270 -15.95 0.07 20.87
C GLY A 270 -16.04 1.59 20.97
N CYS A 271 -17.16 2.13 20.46
CA CYS A 271 -17.45 3.56 20.61
C CYS A 271 -17.83 3.88 22.05
N ASP A 272 -17.63 5.13 22.42
CA ASP A 272 -17.96 5.62 23.75
C ASP A 272 -19.37 5.20 24.18
N LYS A 273 -19.51 4.93 25.46
CA LYS A 273 -20.75 4.52 26.09
C LYS A 273 -21.49 5.75 26.60
N ILE A 274 -22.75 5.87 26.21
CA ILE A 274 -23.62 6.93 26.72
C ILE A 274 -24.34 6.43 27.95
N VAL A 275 -24.08 7.06 29.07
CA VAL A 275 -24.70 6.71 30.35
C VAL A 275 -25.76 7.75 30.69
N ASN A 276 -26.98 7.31 30.95
CA ASN A 276 -28.08 8.16 31.43
C ASN A 276 -28.29 7.95 32.94
N LEU A 277 -28.19 9.01 33.71
CA LEU A 277 -28.46 8.95 35.13
C LEU A 277 -29.96 8.98 35.42
N HIS A 278 -30.44 7.97 36.14
CA HIS A 278 -31.76 7.95 36.79
C HIS A 278 -31.55 8.01 38.31
N LEU A 279 -31.63 9.24 38.86
CA LEU A 279 -31.46 9.48 40.29
C LEU A 279 -32.83 9.64 40.96
N VAL A 280 -33.08 8.85 41.99
CA VAL A 280 -34.24 8.94 42.83
C VAL A 280 -33.81 9.44 44.22
N VAL A 281 -34.40 10.53 44.70
CA VAL A 281 -34.22 11.03 46.04
C VAL A 281 -35.44 10.61 46.87
N ASN A 282 -35.24 9.67 47.75
CA ASN A 282 -36.29 9.19 48.65
C ASN A 282 -36.55 10.21 49.77
N PRO A 283 -37.80 10.50 50.10
CA PRO A 283 -38.13 11.40 51.18
C PRO A 283 -37.68 10.83 52.53
N SER A 284 -37.35 11.71 53.47
CA SER A 284 -37.09 11.28 54.83
C SER A 284 -38.35 10.71 55.47
N ILE A 285 -38.22 9.53 56.04
CA ILE A 285 -39.33 8.95 56.85
C ILE A 285 -39.32 9.65 58.20
N GLN A 286 -40.36 10.40 58.51
CA GLN A 286 -40.60 10.92 59.83
C GLN A 286 -41.39 9.86 60.63
N ALA A 287 -40.75 9.17 61.52
CA ALA A 287 -41.43 8.32 62.47
C ALA A 287 -42.06 9.21 63.55
N THR A 288 -43.36 9.43 63.52
CA THR A 288 -44.11 10.06 64.60
C THR A 288 -44.61 8.96 65.54
N MET A 289 -44.07 8.92 66.74
CA MET A 289 -44.69 8.14 67.83
C MET A 289 -45.76 9.02 68.50
N ALA A 290 -46.98 8.51 68.55
CA ALA A 290 -47.99 9.13 69.44
C ALA A 290 -47.46 9.10 70.83
N PRO A 291 -47.66 10.19 71.59
CA PRO A 291 -47.28 10.16 73.03
C PRO A 291 -48.04 9.03 73.73
N ILE A 292 -47.28 8.10 74.27
CA ILE A 292 -47.84 7.07 75.13
C ILE A 292 -48.23 7.80 76.40
N GLY A 293 -49.56 7.95 76.69
CA GLY A 293 -50.10 8.79 77.73
C GLY A 293 -49.64 8.48 79.13
N PRO A 294 -50.02 9.29 80.15
CA PRO A 294 -49.65 9.01 81.51
C PRO A 294 -50.20 7.65 81.89
N PHE A 295 -49.30 6.78 82.40
CA PHE A 295 -49.66 5.50 83.00
C PHE A 295 -49.93 5.68 84.53
N CYS A 296 -50.95 5.07 85.00
CA CYS A 296 -51.15 4.94 86.45
C CYS A 296 -50.28 3.83 87.03
N ILE A 297 -49.97 3.91 88.37
CA ILE A 297 -49.21 2.84 89.06
C ILE A 297 -49.96 1.51 88.87
N GLY A 298 -49.35 0.53 88.18
CA GLY A 298 -49.93 -0.78 87.90
C GLY A 298 -50.30 -1.05 86.43
N ASP A 299 -50.25 -0.04 85.60
CA ASP A 299 -50.49 -0.23 84.16
C ASP A 299 -49.28 -0.89 83.50
N THR A 300 -49.52 -1.85 82.56
CA THR A 300 -48.51 -2.41 81.66
C THR A 300 -48.45 -1.55 80.39
N PRO A 301 -47.29 -0.98 80.07
CA PRO A 301 -47.19 -0.21 78.82
C PRO A 301 -47.44 -1.14 77.62
N PRO A 302 -48.09 -0.62 76.55
CA PRO A 302 -48.29 -1.39 75.35
C PRO A 302 -46.96 -1.84 74.77
N SER A 303 -46.86 -3.07 74.24
CA SER A 303 -45.70 -3.54 73.49
C SER A 303 -45.53 -2.68 72.25
N LEU A 304 -44.30 -2.23 71.96
CA LEU A 304 -43.94 -1.60 70.70
C LEU A 304 -44.20 -2.62 69.51
N PRO A 305 -44.76 -2.14 68.40
CA PRO A 305 -45.04 -3.00 67.26
C PRO A 305 -43.78 -3.59 66.60
#